data_576a023e8f56ef22ec8952e0e1eb94de
#
_entry.id   576a023e8f56ef22ec8952e0e1eb94de
#
_cell.length_a   1.000
_cell.length_b   1.000
_cell.length_c   1.000
_cell.angle_alpha   90.00
_cell.angle_beta   90.00
_cell.angle_gamma   90.00
#
_symmetry.space_group_name_H-M   'P 1'
#
loop_
_entity.id
_entity.type
_entity.pdbx_description
1 polymer ?
#
loop_
_entity_poly.entity_id
_entity_poly.type
_entity_poly.pdbx_seq_one_letter_code
_entity_poly.pdbx_strand_id
1 'polypeptide(L)'
;MTRMLGAIALLCCLALPALAAEPVSQTFAASPEKLWTTTASVLKQLGWDIDKSDQAGGWINTESRMVDGEDYGVYAQGTRHRLTIRLKAAGANRTTVTVERLLFKRERILWIDKDETLVTTDQTVEKAILVAIGQAL
;
A
#
# COMPACT_ATOMS: atom_id res chain seq x y z
N MET A 1 -14.63 56.51 18.59
CA MET A 1 -13.43 56.10 17.82
C MET A 1 -13.35 54.61 17.83
N THR A 2 -13.81 53.98 16.78
CA THR A 2 -13.89 52.54 16.64
C THR A 2 -12.72 52.07 15.76
N ARG A 3 -11.78 51.36 16.35
CA ARG A 3 -10.72 50.70 15.58
C ARG A 3 -11.16 49.29 15.20
N MET A 4 -11.51 49.09 13.93
CA MET A 4 -11.70 47.77 13.38
C MET A 4 -10.33 47.17 13.11
N LEU A 5 -9.97 46.14 13.84
CA LEU A 5 -8.88 45.23 13.49
C LEU A 5 -9.45 44.12 12.63
N GLY A 6 -9.17 44.16 11.33
CA GLY A 6 -9.45 43.08 10.43
C GLY A 6 -8.47 41.93 10.66
N ALA A 7 -8.95 40.82 11.14
CA ALA A 7 -8.20 39.58 11.20
C ALA A 7 -8.22 38.91 9.82
N ILE A 8 -7.09 38.98 9.12
CA ILE A 8 -6.88 38.22 7.88
C ILE A 8 -6.55 36.78 8.33
N ALA A 9 -7.54 35.92 8.23
CA ALA A 9 -7.32 34.48 8.39
C ALA A 9 -6.59 33.96 7.15
N LEU A 10 -5.29 33.72 7.29
CA LEU A 10 -4.46 33.06 6.26
C LEU A 10 -4.83 31.57 6.23
N LEU A 11 -5.68 31.20 5.29
CA LEU A 11 -6.05 29.81 5.05
C LEU A 11 -4.87 29.12 4.35
N CYS A 12 -3.98 28.51 5.13
CA CYS A 12 -2.95 27.61 4.60
C CYS A 12 -3.62 26.36 4.08
N CYS A 13 -3.91 26.30 2.77
CA CYS A 13 -4.21 25.05 2.08
C CYS A 13 -2.94 24.19 2.08
N LEU A 14 -2.84 23.30 3.05
CA LEU A 14 -1.87 22.20 3.01
C LEU A 14 -2.33 21.24 1.91
N ALA A 15 -1.78 21.39 0.73
CA ALA A 15 -1.92 20.41 -0.33
C ALA A 15 -1.17 19.15 0.13
N LEU A 16 -1.91 18.15 0.63
CA LEU A 16 -1.35 16.83 0.89
C LEU A 16 -0.97 16.20 -0.46
N PRO A 17 0.23 15.63 -0.58
CA PRO A 17 0.58 14.91 -1.80
C PRO A 17 -0.42 13.77 -2.01
N ALA A 18 -1.02 13.71 -3.20
CA ALA A 18 -1.89 12.61 -3.58
C ALA A 18 -1.07 11.32 -3.65
N LEU A 19 -1.32 10.40 -2.73
CA LEU A 19 -0.76 9.04 -2.80
C LEU A 19 -1.42 8.29 -3.96
N ALA A 20 -0.69 7.36 -4.60
CA ALA A 20 -1.19 6.56 -5.73
C ALA A 20 -2.43 5.73 -5.36
N ALA A 21 -2.52 5.27 -4.10
CA ALA A 21 -3.70 4.69 -3.47
C ALA A 21 -3.62 4.96 -1.97
N GLU A 22 -4.75 5.18 -1.32
CA GLU A 22 -4.78 5.30 0.14
C GLU A 22 -4.56 3.94 0.79
N PRO A 23 -3.70 3.85 1.83
CA PRO A 23 -3.53 2.64 2.62
C PRO A 23 -4.84 2.20 3.29
N VAL A 24 -5.05 0.90 3.41
CA VAL A 24 -6.18 0.31 4.14
C VAL A 24 -5.65 -0.41 5.37
N SER A 25 -6.24 -0.14 6.51
CA SER A 25 -5.81 -0.73 7.79
C SER A 25 -6.94 -1.53 8.42
N GLN A 26 -6.57 -2.59 9.13
CA GLN A 26 -7.47 -3.36 9.99
C GLN A 26 -6.71 -3.87 11.21
N THR A 27 -7.35 -3.82 12.39
CA THR A 27 -6.80 -4.38 13.62
C THR A 27 -7.37 -5.77 13.88
N PHE A 28 -6.48 -6.72 14.12
CA PHE A 28 -6.81 -8.11 14.40
C PHE A 28 -6.50 -8.47 15.86
N ALA A 29 -7.30 -9.36 16.43
CA ALA A 29 -7.10 -9.87 17.79
C ALA A 29 -6.07 -11.02 17.79
N ALA A 30 -4.84 -10.72 17.42
CA ALA A 30 -3.71 -11.65 17.40
C ALA A 30 -2.39 -10.90 17.63
N SER A 31 -1.37 -11.62 18.10
CA SER A 31 -0.04 -11.07 18.34
C SER A 31 0.67 -10.67 17.04
N PRO A 32 1.65 -9.76 17.09
CA PRO A 32 2.46 -9.40 15.92
C PRO A 32 3.16 -10.62 15.27
N GLU A 33 3.65 -11.57 16.07
CA GLU A 33 4.32 -12.77 15.56
C GLU A 33 3.36 -13.64 14.75
N LYS A 34 2.15 -13.85 15.27
CA LYS A 34 1.12 -14.63 14.56
C LYS A 34 0.68 -13.93 13.27
N LEU A 35 0.45 -12.62 13.34
CA LEU A 35 0.09 -11.83 12.16
C LEU A 35 1.20 -11.82 11.13
N TRP A 36 2.46 -11.77 11.54
CA TRP A 36 3.60 -11.84 10.62
C TRP A 36 3.58 -13.13 9.80
N THR A 37 3.52 -14.26 10.48
CA THR A 37 3.51 -15.59 9.83
C THR A 37 2.27 -15.75 8.94
N THR A 38 1.11 -15.35 9.43
CA THR A 38 -0.15 -15.43 8.67
C THR A 38 -0.11 -14.54 7.43
N THR A 39 0.34 -13.31 7.56
CA THR A 39 0.44 -12.36 6.44
C THR A 39 1.40 -12.87 5.36
N ALA A 40 2.57 -13.34 5.74
CA ALA A 40 3.53 -13.90 4.79
C ALA A 40 2.95 -15.12 4.03
N SER A 41 2.24 -15.99 4.72
CA SER A 41 1.57 -17.15 4.13
C SER A 41 0.45 -16.74 3.17
N VAL A 42 -0.39 -15.79 3.56
CA VAL A 42 -1.49 -15.27 2.73
C VAL A 42 -0.96 -14.62 1.45
N LEU A 43 0.08 -13.79 1.55
CA LEU A 43 0.70 -13.18 0.37
C LEU A 43 1.18 -14.24 -0.61
N LYS A 44 1.85 -15.28 -0.13
CA LYS A 44 2.33 -16.39 -0.95
C LYS A 44 1.18 -17.14 -1.61
N GLN A 45 0.11 -17.43 -0.87
CA GLN A 45 -1.09 -18.11 -1.41
C GLN A 45 -1.77 -17.28 -2.49
N LEU A 46 -1.77 -15.96 -2.37
CA LEU A 46 -2.34 -15.04 -3.36
C LEU A 46 -1.39 -14.73 -4.53
N GLY A 47 -0.23 -15.38 -4.58
CA GLY A 47 0.73 -15.24 -5.68
C GLY A 47 1.63 -14.00 -5.59
N TRP A 48 1.75 -13.40 -4.40
CA TRP A 48 2.69 -12.31 -4.17
C TRP A 48 4.03 -12.84 -3.69
N ASP A 49 5.09 -12.49 -4.41
CA ASP A 49 6.46 -12.79 -4.00
C ASP A 49 6.98 -11.68 -3.08
N ILE A 50 7.62 -12.05 -1.99
CA ILE A 50 8.23 -11.10 -1.06
C ILE A 50 9.60 -10.71 -1.59
N ASP A 51 9.83 -9.40 -1.78
CA ASP A 51 11.12 -8.84 -2.17
C ASP A 51 12.00 -8.61 -0.94
N LYS A 52 11.52 -7.80 -0.01
CA LYS A 52 12.22 -7.45 1.22
C LYS A 52 11.26 -7.43 2.40
N SER A 53 11.76 -7.80 3.55
CA SER A 53 10.98 -7.77 4.79
C SER A 53 11.87 -7.58 6.00
N ASP A 54 11.31 -6.99 7.05
CA ASP A 54 11.94 -6.82 8.35
C ASP A 54 10.89 -7.10 9.43
N GLN A 55 10.99 -8.25 10.08
CA GLN A 55 10.04 -8.63 11.12
C GLN A 55 10.14 -7.71 12.33
N ALA A 56 11.34 -7.33 12.75
CA ALA A 56 11.54 -6.41 13.87
C ALA A 56 10.99 -5.01 13.57
N GLY A 57 11.15 -4.54 12.33
CA GLY A 57 10.56 -3.28 11.85
C GLY A 57 9.08 -3.37 11.51
N GLY A 58 8.53 -4.57 11.38
CA GLY A 58 7.12 -4.81 11.10
C GLY A 58 6.67 -4.43 9.70
N TRP A 59 7.50 -4.68 8.68
CA TRP A 59 7.10 -4.37 7.31
C TRP A 59 7.52 -5.45 6.30
N ILE A 60 6.71 -5.59 5.25
CA ILE A 60 6.93 -6.50 4.12
C ILE A 60 6.72 -5.71 2.83
N ASN A 61 7.70 -5.77 1.93
CA ASN A 61 7.57 -5.28 0.55
C ASN A 61 7.52 -6.47 -0.41
N THR A 62 6.58 -6.44 -1.34
CA THR A 62 6.47 -7.46 -2.37
C THR A 62 7.23 -7.05 -3.63
N GLU A 63 7.57 -8.05 -4.45
CA GLU A 63 7.88 -7.82 -5.86
C GLU A 63 6.67 -7.18 -6.55
N SER A 64 6.92 -6.49 -7.66
CA SER A 64 5.83 -6.03 -8.50
C SER A 64 5.33 -7.16 -9.41
N ARG A 65 4.04 -7.14 -9.71
CA ARG A 65 3.43 -8.00 -10.72
C ARG A 65 2.49 -7.20 -11.62
N MET A 66 2.19 -7.74 -12.79
CA MET A 66 1.27 -7.11 -13.72
C MET A 66 -0.16 -7.10 -13.14
N VAL A 67 -0.86 -6.01 -13.38
CA VAL A 67 -2.31 -5.96 -13.17
C VAL A 67 -2.98 -6.69 -14.33
N ASP A 68 -3.88 -7.62 -14.03
CA ASP A 68 -4.54 -8.45 -15.02
C ASP A 68 -5.30 -7.62 -16.07
N GLY A 69 -5.14 -7.98 -17.35
CA GLY A 69 -5.92 -7.44 -18.45
C GLY A 69 -5.38 -6.16 -19.09
N GLU A 70 -4.21 -5.66 -18.67
CA GLU A 70 -3.63 -4.44 -19.23
C GLU A 70 -2.31 -4.73 -19.98
N ASP A 71 -2.36 -4.60 -21.30
CA ASP A 71 -1.19 -4.72 -22.17
C ASP A 71 -1.08 -3.48 -23.08
N TYR A 72 0.04 -2.79 -23.03
CA TYR A 72 0.24 -1.48 -23.65
C TYR A 72 1.39 -1.45 -24.66
N GLY A 73 1.33 -2.30 -25.68
CA GLY A 73 2.21 -2.21 -26.85
C GLY A 73 3.61 -2.79 -26.67
N VAL A 74 4.44 -2.63 -27.71
CA VAL A 74 5.73 -3.35 -27.89
C VAL A 74 6.79 -3.04 -26.82
N TYR A 75 6.78 -1.85 -26.25
CA TYR A 75 7.74 -1.42 -25.22
C TYR A 75 7.15 -1.39 -23.81
N ALA A 76 5.85 -1.62 -23.69
CA ALA A 76 5.18 -1.58 -22.43
C ALA A 76 5.39 -2.88 -21.65
N GLN A 77 5.84 -2.77 -20.42
CA GLN A 77 5.85 -3.86 -19.44
C GLN A 77 4.52 -3.93 -18.67
N GLY A 78 3.48 -3.25 -19.20
CA GLY A 78 2.14 -3.18 -18.64
C GLY A 78 2.02 -2.29 -17.41
N THR A 79 0.80 -2.23 -16.89
CA THR A 79 0.54 -1.66 -15.57
C THR A 79 0.90 -2.70 -14.52
N ARG A 80 1.68 -2.27 -13.54
CA ARG A 80 2.20 -3.12 -12.47
C ARG A 80 1.80 -2.56 -11.12
N HIS A 81 1.75 -3.44 -10.14
CA HIS A 81 1.55 -3.03 -8.77
C HIS A 81 2.42 -3.83 -7.81
N ARG A 82 2.73 -3.26 -6.68
CA ARG A 82 3.42 -3.89 -5.55
C ARG A 82 2.79 -3.45 -4.25
N LEU A 83 3.02 -4.23 -3.21
CA LEU A 83 2.46 -3.97 -1.89
C LEU A 83 3.56 -3.64 -0.90
N THR A 84 3.23 -2.74 0.02
CA THR A 84 3.91 -2.56 1.29
C THR A 84 2.93 -2.88 2.40
N ILE A 85 3.28 -3.81 3.27
CA ILE A 85 2.45 -4.19 4.40
C ILE A 85 3.19 -3.84 5.67
N ARG A 86 2.49 -3.18 6.60
CA ARG A 86 3.02 -2.79 7.90
C ARG A 86 2.20 -3.42 9.00
N LEU A 87 2.89 -3.97 10.00
CA LEU A 87 2.28 -4.55 11.17
C LEU A 87 2.72 -3.75 12.40
N LYS A 88 1.76 -3.25 13.16
CA LYS A 88 2.01 -2.46 14.36
C LYS A 88 1.20 -3.00 15.54
N ALA A 89 1.85 -3.29 16.64
CA ALA A 89 1.17 -3.67 17.88
C ALA A 89 0.18 -2.57 18.31
N ALA A 90 -1.05 -2.98 18.60
CA ALA A 90 -2.15 -2.08 19.00
C ALA A 90 -2.69 -2.40 20.41
N GLY A 91 -1.89 -3.05 21.23
CA GLY A 91 -2.23 -3.52 22.57
C GLY A 91 -1.90 -4.99 22.77
N ALA A 92 -2.28 -5.55 23.93
CA ALA A 92 -2.06 -6.97 24.22
C ALA A 92 -2.83 -7.85 23.23
N ASN A 93 -2.14 -8.74 22.51
CA ASN A 93 -2.71 -9.63 21.52
C ASN A 93 -3.57 -8.92 20.45
N ARG A 94 -3.17 -7.71 20.10
CA ARG A 94 -3.82 -6.94 19.01
C ARG A 94 -2.74 -6.35 18.11
N THR A 95 -2.97 -6.44 16.82
CA THR A 95 -2.03 -5.92 15.81
C THR A 95 -2.82 -5.25 14.69
N THR A 96 -2.41 -4.04 14.33
CA THR A 96 -2.94 -3.34 13.16
C THR A 96 -2.09 -3.68 11.95
N VAL A 97 -2.75 -4.17 10.91
CA VAL A 97 -2.14 -4.44 9.60
C VAL A 97 -2.58 -3.36 8.63
N THR A 98 -1.62 -2.71 8.01
CA THR A 98 -1.86 -1.67 6.99
C THR A 98 -1.32 -2.18 5.66
N VAL A 99 -2.16 -2.15 4.63
CA VAL A 99 -1.80 -2.53 3.26
C VAL A 99 -1.80 -1.29 2.39
N GLU A 100 -0.66 -1.01 1.79
CA GLU A 100 -0.46 0.09 0.84
C GLU A 100 -0.09 -0.50 -0.52
N ARG A 101 -0.76 -0.07 -1.56
CA ARG A 101 -0.50 -0.52 -2.93
C ARG A 101 0.05 0.62 -3.78
N LEU A 102 1.20 0.41 -4.39
CA LEU A 102 1.74 1.29 -5.41
C LEU A 102 1.36 0.74 -6.78
N LEU A 103 0.64 1.54 -7.55
CA LEU A 103 0.29 1.27 -8.94
C LEU A 103 1.19 2.12 -9.85
N PHE A 104 1.78 1.51 -10.87
CA PHE A 104 2.66 2.21 -11.79
C PHE A 104 2.65 1.56 -13.17
N LYS A 105 2.89 2.39 -14.18
CA LYS A 105 3.11 1.96 -15.55
C LYS A 105 4.61 1.82 -15.79
N ARG A 106 5.04 0.67 -16.29
CA ARG A 106 6.44 0.41 -16.63
C ARG A 106 6.61 0.38 -18.14
N GLU A 107 7.56 1.16 -18.62
CA GLU A 107 8.02 1.15 -20.01
C GLU A 107 9.50 0.79 -20.03
N ARG A 108 9.88 -0.07 -20.98
CA ARG A 108 11.29 -0.36 -21.23
C ARG A 108 11.68 0.27 -22.55
N ILE A 109 12.60 1.23 -22.49
CA ILE A 109 13.17 1.90 -23.66
C ILE A 109 14.65 1.51 -23.71
N LEU A 110 15.03 0.75 -24.75
CA LEU A 110 16.35 0.12 -24.84
C LEU A 110 16.57 -0.86 -23.67
N TRP A 111 17.43 -0.56 -22.71
CA TRP A 111 17.70 -1.37 -21.52
C TRP A 111 17.29 -0.68 -20.22
N ILE A 112 16.56 0.42 -20.33
CA ILE A 112 16.19 1.24 -19.16
C ILE A 112 14.69 1.05 -18.89
N ASP A 113 14.35 0.62 -17.67
CA ASP A 113 12.99 0.60 -17.18
C ASP A 113 12.62 2.00 -16.67
N LYS A 114 11.50 2.53 -17.18
CA LYS A 114 10.93 3.80 -16.73
C LYS A 114 9.59 3.53 -16.09
N ASP A 115 9.46 3.90 -14.84
CA ASP A 115 8.24 3.75 -14.05
C ASP A 115 7.53 5.09 -13.88
N GLU A 116 6.22 5.10 -14.13
CA GLU A 116 5.35 6.23 -13.90
C GLU A 116 4.27 5.84 -12.89
N THR A 117 4.23 6.51 -11.75
CA THR A 117 3.23 6.27 -10.71
C THR A 117 1.85 6.70 -11.19
N LEU A 118 0.88 5.81 -11.05
CA LEU A 118 -0.52 6.05 -11.38
C LEU A 118 -1.32 6.28 -10.10
N VAL A 119 -2.30 7.17 -10.19
CA VAL A 119 -3.25 7.45 -9.10
C VAL A 119 -4.47 6.56 -9.27
N THR A 120 -4.91 5.92 -8.20
CA THR A 120 -6.15 5.14 -8.18
C THR A 120 -6.88 5.33 -6.86
N THR A 121 -8.20 5.24 -6.90
CA THR A 121 -9.06 5.18 -5.72
C THR A 121 -9.54 3.76 -5.44
N ASP A 122 -9.19 2.80 -6.30
CA ASP A 122 -9.55 1.38 -6.13
C ASP A 122 -8.72 0.74 -5.03
N GLN A 123 -9.39 0.25 -4.00
CA GLN A 123 -8.81 -0.43 -2.83
C GLN A 123 -9.20 -1.91 -2.75
N THR A 124 -9.69 -2.48 -3.84
CA THR A 124 -10.18 -3.86 -3.87
C THR A 124 -9.09 -4.86 -3.49
N VAL A 125 -7.87 -4.68 -3.99
CA VAL A 125 -6.73 -5.55 -3.69
C VAL A 125 -6.35 -5.48 -2.22
N GLU A 126 -6.22 -4.28 -1.67
CA GLU A 126 -5.84 -4.06 -0.27
C GLU A 126 -6.86 -4.69 0.68
N LYS A 127 -8.14 -4.47 0.42
CA LYS A 127 -9.25 -5.04 1.22
C LYS A 127 -9.31 -6.56 1.11
N ALA A 128 -9.09 -7.11 -0.07
CA ALA A 128 -9.06 -8.57 -0.27
C ALA A 128 -7.94 -9.25 0.53
N ILE A 129 -6.78 -8.61 0.62
CA ILE A 129 -5.66 -9.12 1.41
C ILE A 129 -6.02 -9.13 2.90
N LEU A 130 -6.60 -8.05 3.42
CA LEU A 130 -7.02 -7.98 4.82
C LEU A 130 -8.09 -9.01 5.16
N VAL A 131 -9.05 -9.23 4.27
CA VAL A 131 -10.06 -10.29 4.42
C VAL A 131 -9.40 -11.67 4.47
N ALA A 132 -8.48 -11.95 3.56
CA ALA A 132 -7.76 -13.23 3.52
C ALA A 132 -6.92 -13.47 4.79
N ILE A 133 -6.29 -12.44 5.33
CA ILE A 133 -5.57 -12.52 6.60
C ILE A 133 -6.53 -12.88 7.73
N GLY A 134 -7.67 -12.21 7.82
CA GLY A 134 -8.68 -12.48 8.84
C GLY A 134 -9.25 -13.92 8.77
N GLN A 135 -9.41 -14.44 7.56
CA GLN A 135 -9.88 -15.82 7.35
C GLN A 135 -8.84 -16.89 7.70
N ALA A 136 -7.57 -16.54 7.67
CA ALA A 136 -6.44 -17.43 7.96
C ALA A 136 -6.02 -17.45 9.44
N LEU A 137 -6.57 -16.56 10.26
CA LEU A 137 -6.28 -16.47 11.70
C LEU A 137 -7.01 -17.53 12.52
#